data_7853d29f65ee6052276d9f3f86e5c79e
#
_entry.id   7853d29f65ee6052276d9f3f86e5c79e
#
_cell.length_a   1.000
_cell.length_b   1.000
_cell.length_c   1.000
_cell.angle_alpha   90.00
_cell.angle_beta   90.00
_cell.angle_gamma   90.00
#
_symmetry.space_group_name_H-M   'P 1'
#
loop_
_entity.id
_entity.type
_entity.pdbx_description
1 polymer ?
#
loop_
_entity_poly.entity_id
_entity_poly.type
_entity_poly.pdbx_seq_one_letter_code
_entity_poly.pdbx_strand_id
1 'polypeptide(L)'
;LQLRMKGGSFGLVNPSLRYARRLASRTSLSVDGDFLRADGTYPFTLKNGKVVTREKRYNSDILSWHTEANLYSLLRDSSRLTAKAYYFQSERGLPGGVIFYNPYNKERLWDRNFFAQAGYEKHFNPRWALKGALKYNYSWNRYMDVNNKYASGKQIDRNRQQEYYATVSGLYTPKGRVSYVLATDFAYNRLTNNFTDTPRPERYTSQTVLTARYRHKGVTVNGMLLATYIKEKVASGDCPDDKRRLSPGVSLSLQPWLDRNLYVRLFYKHVFRVPTFNDLYYLRMGNRNLKPETAVQYNAGITWSGQWKGLEYASVTADVYYNRVEDKIVALPMMYVWKMMNMGTVDIWGSDVKGTVEFGIARRIHCRINGSYTWQRAIDLTDKNEKNYKDQIPYTPQHSGSLSASLLMPWVNVSYTALVCGERYALPQNVAANRIDRYAEHTLSVNREFQWHGTRFRLQADVVNFTDEQYSVIQYYPMPGRSYRLSASVVF
;
A
#
# COMPACT_ATOMS: atom_id res chain seq x y z
N LEU A 1 23.48 -4.12 -16.35
CA LEU A 1 22.32 -4.82 -16.86
C LEU A 1 21.93 -5.92 -15.88
N GLN A 2 20.63 -6.01 -15.54
CA GLN A 2 20.11 -7.12 -14.73
C GLN A 2 18.93 -7.75 -15.47
N LEU A 3 18.97 -9.07 -15.60
CA LEU A 3 17.89 -9.90 -16.12
C LEU A 3 17.38 -10.80 -15.01
N ARG A 4 16.07 -10.98 -14.92
CA ARG A 4 15.46 -11.94 -14.00
C ARG A 4 14.32 -12.66 -14.70
N MET A 5 14.25 -13.97 -14.50
CA MET A 5 13.15 -14.82 -14.91
C MET A 5 12.56 -15.49 -13.67
N LYS A 6 11.23 -15.41 -13.50
CA LYS A 6 10.50 -16.14 -12.47
C LYS A 6 9.41 -16.97 -13.13
N GLY A 7 9.29 -18.23 -12.72
CA GLY A 7 8.23 -19.15 -13.12
C GLY A 7 7.67 -19.86 -11.90
N GLY A 8 6.50 -20.45 -12.01
CA GLY A 8 5.92 -21.18 -10.89
C GLY A 8 4.53 -21.74 -11.14
N SER A 9 3.90 -22.18 -10.06
CA SER A 9 2.54 -22.72 -10.07
C SER A 9 1.55 -21.76 -10.73
N PHE A 10 0.44 -22.29 -11.18
CA PHE A 10 -0.67 -21.56 -11.81
C PHE A 10 -0.27 -20.78 -13.07
N GLY A 11 0.65 -21.40 -13.87
CA GLY A 11 1.11 -20.82 -15.13
C GLY A 11 1.91 -19.52 -15.00
N LEU A 12 2.52 -19.28 -13.82
CA LEU A 12 3.28 -18.04 -13.56
C LEU A 12 4.53 -17.96 -14.44
N VAL A 13 4.64 -16.90 -15.22
CA VAL A 13 5.83 -16.51 -15.99
C VAL A 13 6.03 -15.00 -15.80
N ASN A 14 7.23 -14.59 -15.30
CA ASN A 14 7.52 -13.18 -15.03
C ASN A 14 8.99 -12.85 -15.34
N PRO A 15 9.34 -12.59 -16.61
CA PRO A 15 10.62 -11.97 -16.96
C PRO A 15 10.66 -10.50 -16.54
N SER A 16 11.84 -10.04 -16.11
CA SER A 16 12.09 -8.62 -15.85
C SER A 16 13.50 -8.21 -16.29
N LEU A 17 13.62 -6.97 -16.73
CA LEU A 17 14.83 -6.34 -17.18
C LEU A 17 15.07 -5.05 -16.41
N ARG A 18 16.31 -4.82 -15.98
CA ARG A 18 16.77 -3.52 -15.49
C ARG A 18 18.07 -3.15 -16.19
N TYR A 19 18.06 -2.00 -16.82
CA TYR A 19 19.24 -1.41 -17.43
C TYR A 19 19.54 -0.07 -16.76
N ALA A 20 20.75 0.12 -16.28
CA ALA A 20 21.19 1.39 -15.71
C ALA A 20 22.53 1.78 -16.35
N ARG A 21 22.64 3.02 -16.79
CA ARG A 21 23.83 3.57 -17.43
C ARG A 21 24.08 5.00 -17.00
N ARG A 22 25.36 5.31 -16.82
CA ARG A 22 25.83 6.69 -16.68
C ARG A 22 25.96 7.30 -18.09
N LEU A 23 25.12 8.28 -18.40
CA LEU A 23 25.12 8.97 -19.70
C LEU A 23 26.23 10.04 -19.79
N ALA A 24 26.52 10.71 -18.66
CA ALA A 24 27.57 11.70 -18.52
C ALA A 24 28.12 11.62 -17.07
N SER A 25 29.18 12.39 -16.79
CA SER A 25 29.82 12.39 -15.44
C SER A 25 28.86 12.62 -14.28
N ARG A 26 27.76 13.32 -14.51
CA ARG A 26 26.77 13.72 -13.50
C ARG A 26 25.32 13.31 -13.83
N THR A 27 25.13 12.52 -14.90
CA THR A 27 23.81 12.12 -15.37
C THR A 27 23.74 10.62 -15.51
N SER A 28 22.70 10.01 -14.92
CA SER A 28 22.42 8.58 -15.02
C SER A 28 20.99 8.34 -15.49
N LEU A 29 20.81 7.29 -16.27
CA LEU A 29 19.52 6.79 -16.73
C LEU A 29 19.36 5.35 -16.26
N SER A 30 18.17 5.01 -15.73
CA SER A 30 17.76 3.63 -15.59
C SER A 30 16.45 3.39 -16.32
N VAL A 31 16.33 2.21 -16.92
CA VAL A 31 15.10 1.71 -17.53
C VAL A 31 14.83 0.35 -16.94
N ASP A 32 13.63 0.19 -16.40
CA ASP A 32 13.15 -1.02 -15.78
C ASP A 32 11.88 -1.48 -16.50
N GLY A 33 11.68 -2.78 -16.61
CA GLY A 33 10.46 -3.35 -17.14
C GLY A 33 10.25 -4.76 -16.67
N ASP A 34 8.99 -5.14 -16.49
CA ASP A 34 8.61 -6.53 -16.27
C ASP A 34 7.34 -6.89 -17.00
N PHE A 35 7.20 -8.17 -17.26
CA PHE A 35 6.03 -8.80 -17.84
C PHE A 35 5.58 -9.90 -16.88
N LEU A 36 4.29 -9.99 -16.62
CA LEU A 36 3.67 -11.02 -15.78
C LEU A 36 2.54 -11.68 -16.54
N ARG A 37 2.58 -13.00 -16.61
CA ARG A 37 1.47 -13.84 -17.05
C ARG A 37 1.26 -14.95 -16.04
N ALA A 38 0.01 -15.20 -15.68
CA ALA A 38 -0.41 -16.40 -14.96
C ALA A 38 -1.80 -16.80 -15.41
N ASP A 39 -2.09 -18.10 -15.48
CA ASP A 39 -3.46 -18.58 -15.71
C ASP A 39 -4.32 -18.49 -14.46
N GLY A 40 -3.67 -18.44 -13.30
CA GLY A 40 -4.31 -18.22 -12.01
C GLY A 40 -5.28 -19.31 -11.58
N THR A 41 -5.39 -20.42 -12.32
CA THR A 41 -6.30 -21.52 -11.99
C THR A 41 -5.73 -22.34 -10.86
N TYR A 42 -6.41 -22.36 -9.71
CA TYR A 42 -5.99 -23.12 -8.54
C TYR A 42 -7.13 -23.89 -7.88
N PRO A 43 -6.83 -25.02 -7.21
CA PRO A 43 -7.82 -25.77 -6.44
C PRO A 43 -8.13 -25.05 -5.13
N PHE A 44 -9.40 -25.12 -4.71
CA PHE A 44 -9.84 -24.65 -3.40
C PHE A 44 -10.93 -25.56 -2.83
N THR A 45 -11.16 -25.48 -1.52
CA THR A 45 -12.22 -26.20 -0.84
C THR A 45 -13.48 -25.33 -0.76
N LEU A 46 -14.55 -25.77 -1.40
CA LEU A 46 -15.87 -25.16 -1.31
C LEU A 46 -16.69 -25.82 -0.21
N LYS A 47 -17.13 -25.03 0.76
CA LYS A 47 -18.04 -25.47 1.84
C LYS A 47 -19.43 -24.89 1.59
N ASN A 48 -20.40 -25.73 1.37
CA ASN A 48 -21.81 -25.34 1.22
C ASN A 48 -22.67 -26.13 2.24
N GLY A 49 -22.89 -25.55 3.40
CA GLY A 49 -23.48 -26.22 4.54
C GLY A 49 -22.60 -27.39 5.01
N LYS A 50 -23.17 -28.62 4.97
CA LYS A 50 -22.45 -29.86 5.31
C LYS A 50 -21.67 -30.47 4.15
N VAL A 51 -21.90 -29.99 2.93
CA VAL A 51 -21.23 -30.50 1.73
C VAL A 51 -19.90 -29.81 1.54
N VAL A 52 -18.85 -30.58 1.39
CA VAL A 52 -17.47 -30.11 1.14
C VAL A 52 -17.00 -30.71 -0.17
N THR A 53 -16.70 -29.85 -1.14
CA THR A 53 -16.18 -30.27 -2.44
C THR A 53 -14.85 -29.59 -2.74
N ARG A 54 -14.03 -30.20 -3.61
CA ARG A 54 -12.80 -29.61 -4.11
C ARG A 54 -13.04 -29.09 -5.52
N GLU A 55 -13.00 -27.80 -5.67
CA GLU A 55 -13.29 -27.09 -6.91
C GLU A 55 -12.05 -26.41 -7.47
N LYS A 56 -12.13 -25.92 -8.71
CA LYS A 56 -11.08 -25.09 -9.32
C LYS A 56 -11.56 -23.66 -9.48
N ARG A 57 -10.70 -22.71 -9.13
CA ARG A 57 -10.94 -21.28 -9.30
C ARG A 57 -10.59 -20.89 -10.73
N TYR A 58 -11.60 -20.66 -11.56
CA TYR A 58 -11.45 -20.20 -12.94
C TYR A 58 -11.58 -18.68 -13.06
N ASN A 59 -11.23 -18.11 -14.21
CA ASN A 59 -11.30 -16.70 -14.52
C ASN A 59 -10.49 -15.83 -13.52
N SER A 60 -9.33 -16.31 -13.14
CA SER A 60 -8.36 -15.65 -12.26
C SER A 60 -7.01 -15.39 -12.94
N ASP A 61 -7.01 -15.48 -14.27
CA ASP A 61 -5.85 -15.20 -15.10
C ASP A 61 -5.46 -13.72 -15.04
N ILE A 62 -4.19 -13.47 -15.23
CA ILE A 62 -3.62 -12.12 -15.33
C ILE A 62 -2.55 -12.06 -16.42
N LEU A 63 -2.61 -10.99 -17.19
CA LEU A 63 -1.57 -10.56 -18.09
C LEU A 63 -1.27 -9.10 -17.77
N SER A 64 -0.03 -8.80 -17.38
CA SER A 64 0.36 -7.42 -17.11
C SER A 64 1.80 -7.16 -17.51
N TRP A 65 2.11 -5.91 -17.79
CA TRP A 65 3.46 -5.44 -17.97
C TRP A 65 3.59 -3.98 -17.55
N HIS A 66 4.77 -3.63 -17.11
CA HIS A 66 5.12 -2.24 -16.87
C HIS A 66 6.50 -1.91 -17.41
N THR A 67 6.71 -0.63 -17.67
CA THR A 67 8.03 -0.07 -17.95
C THR A 67 8.18 1.25 -17.23
N GLU A 68 9.39 1.52 -16.81
CA GLU A 68 9.76 2.71 -16.05
C GLU A 68 11.10 3.23 -16.54
N ALA A 69 11.21 4.54 -16.75
CA ALA A 69 12.46 5.22 -17.07
C ALA A 69 12.71 6.31 -16.01
N ASN A 70 13.92 6.34 -15.45
CA ASN A 70 14.34 7.32 -14.45
C ASN A 70 15.59 8.01 -14.93
N LEU A 71 15.57 9.33 -14.96
CA LEU A 71 16.71 10.20 -15.21
C LEU A 71 17.08 10.93 -13.93
N TYR A 72 18.34 10.89 -13.59
CA TYR A 72 18.92 11.67 -12.51
C TYR A 72 20.08 12.48 -13.05
N SER A 73 20.11 13.79 -12.78
CA SER A 73 21.18 14.67 -13.19
C SER A 73 21.56 15.65 -12.08
N LEU A 74 22.84 15.70 -11.75
CA LEU A 74 23.42 16.73 -10.90
C LEU A 74 23.99 17.80 -11.82
N LEU A 75 23.38 19.00 -11.81
CA LEU A 75 23.78 20.11 -12.65
C LEU A 75 25.11 20.75 -12.15
N ARG A 76 25.70 21.65 -12.96
CA ARG A 76 26.99 22.28 -12.62
C ARG A 76 26.96 23.11 -11.34
N ASP A 77 25.80 23.69 -11.02
CA ASP A 77 25.55 24.50 -9.82
C ASP A 77 25.10 23.64 -8.61
N SER A 78 25.35 22.34 -8.66
CA SER A 78 24.96 21.35 -7.65
C SER A 78 23.44 21.21 -7.42
N SER A 79 22.62 21.78 -8.28
CA SER A 79 21.19 21.49 -8.27
C SER A 79 20.90 20.10 -8.85
N ARG A 80 19.81 19.49 -8.42
CA ARG A 80 19.38 18.15 -8.83
C ARG A 80 18.15 18.23 -9.72
N LEU A 81 18.25 17.57 -10.87
CA LEU A 81 17.11 17.35 -11.75
C LEU A 81 16.80 15.85 -11.77
N THR A 82 15.54 15.53 -11.56
CA THR A 82 15.03 14.15 -11.66
C THR A 82 13.86 14.12 -12.63
N ALA A 83 13.80 13.11 -13.47
CA ALA A 83 12.63 12.86 -14.30
C ALA A 83 12.29 11.37 -14.25
N LYS A 84 11.00 11.06 -14.26
CA LYS A 84 10.49 9.69 -14.28
C LYS A 84 9.30 9.60 -15.22
N ALA A 85 9.29 8.55 -16.04
CA ALA A 85 8.14 8.15 -16.82
C ALA A 85 7.81 6.68 -16.47
N TYR A 86 6.53 6.38 -16.33
CA TYR A 86 6.03 5.05 -15.96
C TYR A 86 4.82 4.71 -16.79
N TYR A 87 4.76 3.49 -17.28
CA TYR A 87 3.58 2.93 -17.93
C TYR A 87 3.28 1.54 -17.40
N PHE A 88 2.02 1.26 -17.13
CA PHE A 88 1.50 -0.02 -16.69
C PHE A 88 0.25 -0.38 -17.48
N GLN A 89 0.14 -1.64 -17.86
CA GLN A 89 -1.08 -2.21 -18.42
C GLN A 89 -1.35 -3.57 -17.82
N SER A 90 -2.61 -3.87 -17.54
CA SER A 90 -3.04 -5.21 -17.15
C SER A 90 -4.39 -5.58 -17.76
N GLU A 91 -4.57 -6.86 -17.96
CA GLU A 91 -5.83 -7.54 -18.21
C GLU A 91 -5.95 -8.69 -17.22
N ARG A 92 -7.10 -8.83 -16.57
CA ARG A 92 -7.33 -9.90 -15.59
C ARG A 92 -8.77 -10.36 -15.56
N GLY A 93 -8.96 -11.65 -15.34
CA GLY A 93 -10.23 -12.23 -14.99
C GLY A 93 -10.63 -11.86 -13.56
N LEU A 94 -11.93 -11.78 -13.29
CA LEU A 94 -12.50 -11.56 -11.98
C LEU A 94 -13.42 -12.73 -11.64
N PRO A 95 -12.95 -13.66 -10.82
CA PRO A 95 -13.68 -14.92 -10.60
C PRO A 95 -14.96 -14.80 -9.76
N GLY A 96 -15.23 -13.63 -9.15
CA GLY A 96 -16.40 -13.41 -8.28
C GLY A 96 -16.32 -14.15 -6.94
N GLY A 97 -17.33 -14.03 -6.09
CA GLY A 97 -17.44 -14.77 -4.83
C GLY A 97 -17.91 -16.21 -5.03
N VAL A 98 -17.52 -17.12 -4.12
CA VAL A 98 -17.91 -18.53 -4.22
C VAL A 98 -19.21 -18.87 -3.47
N ILE A 99 -19.92 -17.89 -2.91
CA ILE A 99 -21.21 -18.10 -2.23
C ILE A 99 -22.28 -18.70 -3.18
N PHE A 100 -22.23 -18.27 -4.46
CA PHE A 100 -22.94 -18.88 -5.57
C PHE A 100 -21.91 -19.23 -6.62
N TYR A 101 -21.14 -20.29 -6.36
CA TYR A 101 -20.01 -20.62 -7.19
C TYR A 101 -20.41 -20.85 -8.65
N ASN A 102 -19.88 -20.03 -9.54
CA ASN A 102 -20.08 -20.11 -10.96
C ASN A 102 -18.74 -20.28 -11.69
N PRO A 103 -18.38 -21.48 -12.14
CA PRO A 103 -17.13 -21.72 -12.86
C PRO A 103 -17.08 -21.02 -14.23
N TYR A 104 -18.21 -20.55 -14.73
CA TYR A 104 -18.34 -19.89 -16.05
C TYR A 104 -18.36 -18.36 -15.94
N ASN A 105 -18.00 -17.79 -14.80
CA ASN A 105 -17.89 -16.34 -14.67
C ASN A 105 -16.94 -15.76 -15.72
N LYS A 106 -17.36 -14.69 -16.40
CA LYS A 106 -16.63 -14.01 -17.47
C LYS A 106 -16.38 -12.53 -17.18
N GLU A 107 -16.45 -12.12 -15.94
CA GLU A 107 -16.10 -10.75 -15.55
C GLU A 107 -14.62 -10.50 -15.78
N ARG A 108 -14.29 -9.34 -16.36
CA ARG A 108 -12.89 -8.96 -16.64
C ARG A 108 -12.63 -7.51 -16.34
N LEU A 109 -11.36 -7.22 -16.00
CA LEU A 109 -10.88 -5.88 -15.76
C LEU A 109 -9.61 -5.61 -16.56
N TRP A 110 -9.57 -4.47 -17.24
CA TRP A 110 -8.39 -3.92 -17.91
C TRP A 110 -8.01 -2.61 -17.24
N ASP A 111 -6.74 -2.43 -16.96
CA ASP A 111 -6.17 -1.20 -16.42
C ASP A 111 -5.04 -0.70 -17.31
N ARG A 112 -4.94 0.63 -17.49
CA ARG A 112 -3.80 1.32 -18.09
C ARG A 112 -3.48 2.53 -17.26
N ASN A 113 -2.25 2.65 -16.82
CA ASN A 113 -1.76 3.78 -16.06
C ASN A 113 -0.50 4.34 -16.70
N PHE A 114 -0.45 5.64 -16.85
CA PHE A 114 0.73 6.36 -17.28
C PHE A 114 0.96 7.53 -16.33
N PHE A 115 2.20 7.75 -15.93
CA PHE A 115 2.56 9.01 -15.34
C PHE A 115 3.95 9.48 -15.78
N ALA A 116 4.12 10.78 -15.84
CA ALA A 116 5.40 11.44 -16.01
C ALA A 116 5.55 12.50 -14.91
N GLN A 117 6.75 12.58 -14.34
CA GLN A 117 7.07 13.57 -13.32
C GLN A 117 8.47 14.12 -13.53
N ALA A 118 8.67 15.38 -13.17
CA ALA A 118 9.96 16.04 -13.12
C ALA A 118 10.09 16.78 -11.78
N GLY A 119 11.27 16.69 -11.18
CA GLY A 119 11.58 17.34 -9.92
C GLY A 119 12.89 18.10 -10.01
N TYR A 120 12.94 19.26 -9.39
CA TYR A 120 14.11 20.11 -9.28
C TYR A 120 14.37 20.44 -7.81
N GLU A 121 15.62 20.36 -7.38
CA GLU A 121 16.06 20.71 -6.03
C GLU A 121 17.33 21.55 -6.10
N LYS A 122 17.36 22.68 -5.41
CA LYS A 122 18.53 23.54 -5.31
C LYS A 122 18.75 24.01 -3.87
N HIS A 123 19.98 23.85 -3.41
CA HIS A 123 20.49 24.49 -2.21
C HIS A 123 21.23 25.77 -2.63
N PHE A 124 20.68 26.94 -2.34
CA PHE A 124 21.31 28.23 -2.64
C PHE A 124 22.49 28.51 -1.72
N ASN A 125 22.35 28.10 -0.48
CA ASN A 125 23.35 28.17 0.58
C ASN A 125 22.95 27.23 1.75
N PRO A 126 23.73 27.11 2.83
CA PRO A 126 23.40 26.25 3.97
C PRO A 126 22.08 26.57 4.69
N ARG A 127 21.50 27.77 4.43
CA ARG A 127 20.26 28.22 5.07
C ARG A 127 19.02 28.06 4.18
N TRP A 128 19.18 28.08 2.86
CA TRP A 128 18.07 28.10 1.92
C TRP A 128 18.15 26.99 0.91
N ALA A 129 17.05 26.22 0.80
CA ALA A 129 16.85 25.28 -0.27
C ALA A 129 15.42 25.39 -0.85
N LEU A 130 15.31 25.13 -2.13
CA LEU A 130 14.05 25.10 -2.88
C LEU A 130 13.90 23.73 -3.55
N LYS A 131 12.69 23.18 -3.49
CA LYS A 131 12.29 22.00 -4.26
C LYS A 131 11.00 22.31 -4.99
N GLY A 132 10.90 21.83 -6.22
CA GLY A 132 9.69 21.86 -7.00
C GLY A 132 9.51 20.57 -7.77
N ALA A 133 8.27 20.17 -8.02
CA ALA A 133 7.97 19.04 -8.88
C ALA A 133 6.66 19.25 -9.63
N LEU A 134 6.62 18.67 -10.83
CA LEU A 134 5.42 18.58 -11.65
C LEU A 134 5.15 17.12 -11.96
N LYS A 135 3.88 16.73 -11.99
CA LYS A 135 3.45 15.37 -12.36
C LYS A 135 2.18 15.43 -13.19
N TYR A 136 2.16 14.64 -14.22
CA TYR A 136 0.94 14.27 -14.93
C TYR A 136 0.66 12.79 -14.70
N ASN A 137 -0.58 12.44 -14.36
CA ASN A 137 -1.02 11.07 -14.17
C ASN A 137 -2.28 10.80 -15.00
N TYR A 138 -2.29 9.69 -15.70
CA TYR A 138 -3.39 9.19 -16.50
C TYR A 138 -3.72 7.76 -16.07
N SER A 139 -4.99 7.52 -15.74
CA SER A 139 -5.52 6.20 -15.41
C SER A 139 -6.75 5.91 -16.25
N TRP A 140 -6.78 4.74 -16.85
CA TRP A 140 -7.92 4.23 -17.59
C TRP A 140 -8.22 2.82 -17.13
N ASN A 141 -9.48 2.55 -16.89
CA ASN A 141 -9.94 1.19 -16.66
C ASN A 141 -11.17 0.86 -17.47
N ARG A 142 -11.32 -0.42 -17.76
CA ARG A 142 -12.50 -1.02 -18.39
C ARG A 142 -12.89 -2.24 -17.58
N TYR A 143 -14.08 -2.22 -17.01
CA TYR A 143 -14.71 -3.38 -16.40
C TYR A 143 -15.77 -3.93 -17.34
N MET A 144 -15.88 -5.25 -17.44
CA MET A 144 -16.89 -5.96 -18.23
C MET A 144 -17.53 -7.06 -17.38
N ASP A 145 -18.84 -6.99 -17.27
CA ASP A 145 -19.69 -8.03 -16.68
C ASP A 145 -20.54 -8.66 -17.79
N VAL A 146 -20.39 -9.96 -17.99
CA VAL A 146 -21.18 -10.74 -18.95
C VAL A 146 -22.27 -11.47 -18.19
N ASN A 147 -23.50 -11.00 -18.32
CA ASN A 147 -24.64 -11.53 -17.57
C ASN A 147 -25.95 -11.30 -18.33
N ASN A 148 -26.83 -12.29 -18.33
CA ASN A 148 -28.14 -12.25 -19.00
C ASN A 148 -29.12 -11.23 -18.40
N LYS A 149 -28.82 -10.66 -17.21
CA LYS A 149 -29.60 -9.54 -16.64
C LYS A 149 -29.51 -8.26 -17.47
N TYR A 150 -28.52 -8.14 -18.36
CA TYR A 150 -28.37 -7.00 -19.27
C TYR A 150 -29.01 -7.30 -20.60
N ALA A 151 -29.77 -6.35 -21.18
CA ALA A 151 -30.43 -6.50 -22.47
C ALA A 151 -29.45 -6.83 -23.63
N SER A 152 -28.21 -6.33 -23.55
CA SER A 152 -27.13 -6.63 -24.50
C SER A 152 -26.29 -7.87 -24.13
N GLY A 153 -26.68 -8.64 -23.11
CA GLY A 153 -25.90 -9.75 -22.54
C GLY A 153 -24.62 -9.37 -21.81
N LYS A 154 -24.27 -8.09 -21.78
CA LYS A 154 -23.07 -7.59 -21.09
C LYS A 154 -23.19 -6.12 -20.72
N GLN A 155 -22.46 -5.72 -19.69
CA GLN A 155 -22.25 -4.34 -19.28
C GLN A 155 -20.76 -4.00 -19.38
N ILE A 156 -20.44 -2.83 -19.93
CA ILE A 156 -19.08 -2.34 -20.04
C ILE A 156 -18.98 -0.95 -19.42
N ASP A 157 -18.17 -0.84 -18.38
CA ASP A 157 -17.89 0.40 -17.68
C ASP A 157 -16.47 0.83 -18.03
N ARG A 158 -16.30 2.02 -18.58
CA ARG A 158 -14.99 2.61 -18.91
C ARG A 158 -14.84 3.91 -18.14
N ASN A 159 -13.75 4.01 -17.37
CA ASN A 159 -13.43 5.22 -16.63
C ASN A 159 -12.06 5.72 -17.07
N ARG A 160 -11.91 7.04 -17.13
CA ARG A 160 -10.66 7.73 -17.42
C ARG A 160 -10.48 8.82 -16.39
N GLN A 161 -9.36 8.77 -15.67
CA GLN A 161 -8.96 9.81 -14.73
C GLN A 161 -7.66 10.47 -15.20
N GLN A 162 -7.58 11.77 -15.02
CA GLN A 162 -6.39 12.58 -15.30
C GLN A 162 -6.10 13.43 -14.07
N GLU A 163 -4.83 13.57 -13.75
CA GLU A 163 -4.34 14.42 -12.69
C GLU A 163 -3.16 15.24 -13.18
N TYR A 164 -3.21 16.53 -12.93
CA TYR A 164 -2.09 17.45 -13.05
C TYR A 164 -1.74 17.92 -11.64
N TYR A 165 -0.49 17.70 -11.25
CA TYR A 165 -0.02 18.02 -9.92
C TYR A 165 1.24 18.87 -10.00
N ALA A 166 1.31 19.89 -9.17
CA ALA A 166 2.46 20.74 -8.98
C ALA A 166 2.72 20.96 -7.50
N THR A 167 3.99 20.95 -7.11
CA THR A 167 4.41 21.28 -5.74
C THR A 167 5.62 22.18 -5.75
N VAL A 168 5.70 23.08 -4.77
CA VAL A 168 6.86 23.89 -4.47
C VAL A 168 7.07 23.95 -2.96
N SER A 169 8.30 23.79 -2.49
CA SER A 169 8.65 23.89 -1.09
C SER A 169 9.95 24.65 -0.88
N GLY A 170 9.94 25.57 0.07
CA GLY A 170 11.11 26.31 0.54
C GLY A 170 11.50 25.83 1.93
N LEU A 171 12.79 25.52 2.10
CA LEU A 171 13.41 25.23 3.40
C LEU A 171 14.24 26.44 3.83
N TYR A 172 14.05 26.89 5.05
CA TYR A 172 14.85 27.93 5.69
C TYR A 172 15.40 27.47 7.03
N THR A 173 16.71 27.53 7.21
CA THR A 173 17.43 27.12 8.43
C THR A 173 18.31 28.29 8.91
N PRO A 174 17.78 29.22 9.74
CA PRO A 174 18.50 30.44 10.13
C PRO A 174 19.71 30.17 11.04
N LYS A 175 19.57 29.29 12.00
CA LYS A 175 20.62 28.92 12.96
C LYS A 175 20.50 27.44 13.31
N GLY A 176 21.30 26.57 12.79
CA GLY A 176 21.43 25.12 12.99
C GLY A 176 20.44 24.30 13.85
N ARG A 177 19.68 24.95 14.75
CA ARG A 177 18.72 24.29 15.66
C ARG A 177 17.28 24.36 15.19
N VAL A 178 16.94 25.35 14.38
CA VAL A 178 15.58 25.57 13.92
C VAL A 178 15.56 25.53 12.40
N SER A 179 14.58 24.89 11.82
CA SER A 179 14.29 24.94 10.40
C SER A 179 12.80 25.10 10.15
N TYR A 180 12.48 25.84 9.12
CA TYR A 180 11.11 26.08 8.67
C TYR A 180 10.95 25.55 7.26
N VAL A 181 9.82 24.93 6.98
CA VAL A 181 9.43 24.49 5.63
C VAL A 181 8.06 25.07 5.35
N LEU A 182 7.96 25.79 4.25
CA LEU A 182 6.69 26.16 3.65
C LEU A 182 6.58 25.38 2.34
N ALA A 183 5.53 24.57 2.21
CA ALA A 183 5.24 23.85 0.98
C ALA A 183 3.80 24.08 0.54
N THR A 184 3.60 24.21 -0.76
CA THR A 184 2.29 24.32 -1.39
C THR A 184 2.17 23.34 -2.53
N ASP A 185 1.07 22.59 -2.50
CA ASP A 185 0.68 21.62 -3.50
C ASP A 185 -0.59 22.09 -4.21
N PHE A 186 -0.64 21.88 -5.50
CA PHE A 186 -1.83 22.06 -6.32
C PHE A 186 -2.10 20.81 -7.14
N ALA A 187 -3.33 20.32 -7.13
CA ALA A 187 -3.79 19.22 -7.95
C ALA A 187 -5.09 19.57 -8.68
N TYR A 188 -5.13 19.24 -9.96
CA TYR A 188 -6.35 19.23 -10.76
C TYR A 188 -6.63 17.80 -11.19
N ASN A 189 -7.81 17.29 -10.82
CA ASN A 189 -8.26 15.94 -11.14
C ASN A 189 -9.53 16.00 -11.96
N ARG A 190 -9.67 15.11 -12.96
CA ARG A 190 -10.84 14.96 -13.80
C ARG A 190 -11.19 13.50 -13.99
N LEU A 191 -12.47 13.14 -13.90
CA LEU A 191 -13.00 11.83 -14.25
C LEU A 191 -13.98 11.94 -15.43
N THR A 192 -13.83 11.06 -16.42
CA THR A 192 -14.81 10.86 -17.50
C THR A 192 -15.11 9.37 -17.62
N ASN A 193 -16.32 9.03 -18.06
CA ASN A 193 -16.74 7.66 -18.32
C ASN A 193 -17.57 7.56 -19.64
N ASN A 194 -18.02 6.35 -19.98
CA ASN A 194 -18.75 6.08 -21.21
C ASN A 194 -20.28 6.14 -21.06
N PHE A 195 -20.78 6.61 -19.92
CA PHE A 195 -22.23 6.72 -19.70
C PHE A 195 -22.74 8.12 -20.08
N THR A 196 -23.99 8.18 -20.49
CA THR A 196 -24.74 9.45 -20.64
C THR A 196 -25.11 9.99 -19.27
N ASP A 197 -25.33 11.29 -19.17
CA ASP A 197 -25.83 11.98 -17.96
C ASP A 197 -25.06 11.72 -16.68
N THR A 198 -23.74 11.60 -16.81
CA THR A 198 -22.86 11.40 -15.66
C THR A 198 -22.27 12.71 -15.15
N PRO A 199 -21.92 12.79 -13.88
CA PRO A 199 -21.41 14.01 -13.25
C PRO A 199 -20.16 14.60 -13.88
N ARG A 200 -19.26 13.77 -14.48
CA ARG A 200 -17.96 14.17 -15.05
C ARG A 200 -17.21 15.15 -14.14
N PRO A 201 -16.88 14.74 -12.93
CA PRO A 201 -16.35 15.64 -11.92
C PRO A 201 -14.97 16.16 -12.27
N GLU A 202 -14.73 17.40 -11.87
CA GLU A 202 -13.44 18.06 -11.82
C GLU A 202 -13.18 18.51 -10.38
N ARG A 203 -11.97 18.29 -9.88
CA ARG A 203 -11.57 18.67 -8.52
C ARG A 203 -10.29 19.49 -8.56
N TYR A 204 -10.33 20.63 -7.92
CA TYR A 204 -9.19 21.50 -7.66
C TYR A 204 -8.83 21.37 -6.19
N THR A 205 -7.60 20.98 -5.90
CA THR A 205 -7.09 20.84 -4.54
C THR A 205 -5.89 21.75 -4.36
N SER A 206 -5.91 22.57 -3.33
CA SER A 206 -4.75 23.34 -2.88
C SER A 206 -4.45 22.97 -1.43
N GLN A 207 -3.20 22.62 -1.15
CA GLN A 207 -2.73 22.28 0.18
C GLN A 207 -1.47 23.07 0.49
N THR A 208 -1.48 23.82 1.60
CA THR A 208 -0.32 24.57 2.05
C THR A 208 0.04 24.15 3.45
N VAL A 209 1.27 23.71 3.67
CA VAL A 209 1.78 23.30 4.97
C VAL A 209 2.93 24.20 5.42
N LEU A 210 2.82 24.71 6.63
CA LEU A 210 3.93 25.32 7.36
C LEU A 210 4.41 24.34 8.43
N THR A 211 5.69 24.02 8.39
CA THR A 211 6.35 23.16 9.39
C THR A 211 7.50 23.91 10.05
N ALA A 212 7.55 23.86 11.37
CA ALA A 212 8.67 24.34 12.16
C ALA A 212 9.31 23.14 12.89
N ARG A 213 10.61 22.99 12.76
CA ARG A 213 11.39 21.94 13.43
C ARG A 213 12.44 22.59 14.34
N TYR A 214 12.43 22.20 15.60
CA TYR A 214 13.51 22.48 16.55
C TYR A 214 14.28 21.20 16.84
N ARG A 215 15.61 21.25 16.76
CA ARG A 215 16.49 20.14 17.09
C ARG A 215 17.65 20.62 17.94
N HIS A 216 17.78 20.05 19.12
CA HIS A 216 18.92 20.32 20.01
C HIS A 216 19.25 19.09 20.84
N LYS A 217 20.52 18.67 20.81
CA LYS A 217 20.99 17.45 21.47
C LYS A 217 20.03 16.26 21.14
N GLY A 218 19.54 15.54 22.12
CA GLY A 218 18.63 14.41 21.96
C GLY A 218 17.15 14.78 21.73
N VAL A 219 16.81 16.08 21.62
CA VAL A 219 15.41 16.54 21.49
C VAL A 219 15.14 17.02 20.07
N THR A 220 14.09 16.50 19.46
CA THR A 220 13.54 17.02 18.19
C THR A 220 12.04 17.24 18.35
N VAL A 221 11.59 18.48 18.10
CA VAL A 221 10.18 18.85 18.08
C VAL A 221 9.82 19.30 16.67
N ASN A 222 8.70 18.81 16.12
CA ASN A 222 8.15 19.33 14.87
C ASN A 222 6.71 19.78 15.14
N GLY A 223 6.39 21.00 14.75
CA GLY A 223 5.04 21.50 14.65
C GLY A 223 4.67 21.71 13.19
N MET A 224 3.45 21.37 12.80
CA MET A 224 2.95 21.57 11.45
C MET A 224 1.51 22.06 11.46
N LEU A 225 1.16 22.90 10.49
CA LEU A 225 -0.19 23.34 10.22
C LEU A 225 -0.45 23.20 8.72
N LEU A 226 -1.38 22.31 8.37
CA LEU A 226 -1.80 22.07 7.00
C LEU A 226 -3.13 22.77 6.74
N ALA A 227 -3.16 23.68 5.78
CA ALA A 227 -4.37 24.28 5.23
C ALA A 227 -4.74 23.54 3.94
N THR A 228 -5.96 23.02 3.87
CA THR A 228 -6.51 22.34 2.70
C THR A 228 -7.72 23.10 2.17
N TYR A 229 -7.74 23.37 0.88
CA TYR A 229 -8.89 23.90 0.15
C TYR A 229 -9.20 22.99 -1.03
N ILE A 230 -10.46 22.56 -1.16
CA ILE A 230 -10.91 21.67 -2.23
C ILE A 230 -12.19 22.27 -2.83
N LYS A 231 -12.19 22.42 -4.14
CA LYS A 231 -13.34 22.81 -4.94
C LYS A 231 -13.63 21.76 -5.98
N GLU A 232 -14.90 21.36 -6.07
CA GLU A 232 -15.37 20.44 -7.11
C GLU A 232 -16.29 21.16 -8.09
N LYS A 233 -16.35 20.64 -9.31
CA LYS A 233 -17.33 21.00 -10.32
C LYS A 233 -17.86 19.70 -10.94
N VAL A 234 -19.13 19.67 -11.28
CA VAL A 234 -19.76 18.55 -11.96
C VAL A 234 -20.54 19.07 -13.18
N ALA A 235 -20.56 18.29 -14.27
CA ALA A 235 -21.29 18.65 -15.48
C ALA A 235 -22.80 18.44 -15.35
N SER A 236 -23.23 17.53 -14.43
CA SER A 236 -24.65 17.25 -14.20
C SER A 236 -24.90 16.83 -12.75
N GLY A 237 -26.07 17.22 -12.21
CA GLY A 237 -26.48 16.98 -10.83
C GLY A 237 -25.86 17.96 -9.83
N ASP A 238 -26.11 17.72 -8.54
CA ASP A 238 -25.68 18.60 -7.47
C ASP A 238 -24.14 18.61 -7.32
N CYS A 239 -23.59 19.81 -7.22
CA CYS A 239 -22.17 20.04 -7.00
C CYS A 239 -21.90 20.02 -5.49
N PRO A 240 -20.89 19.23 -5.02
CA PRO A 240 -20.50 19.28 -3.62
C PRO A 240 -19.97 20.66 -3.22
N ASP A 241 -20.26 21.07 -1.97
CA ASP A 241 -19.73 22.31 -1.41
C ASP A 241 -18.20 22.33 -1.34
N ASP A 242 -17.63 23.54 -1.41
CA ASP A 242 -16.21 23.79 -1.21
C ASP A 242 -15.80 23.32 0.20
N LYS A 243 -14.65 22.67 0.30
CA LYS A 243 -14.12 22.17 1.57
C LYS A 243 -12.89 22.95 1.99
N ARG A 244 -12.90 23.42 3.24
CA ARG A 244 -11.77 24.13 3.86
C ARG A 244 -11.46 23.47 5.18
N ARG A 245 -10.19 23.13 5.41
CA ARG A 245 -9.77 22.47 6.65
C ARG A 245 -8.38 22.93 7.07
N LEU A 246 -8.22 23.16 8.37
CA LEU A 246 -6.93 23.29 9.03
C LEU A 246 -6.65 22.00 9.81
N SER A 247 -5.47 21.43 9.59
CA SER A 247 -5.07 20.17 10.22
C SER A 247 -3.73 20.41 10.95
N PRO A 248 -3.75 20.62 12.26
CA PRO A 248 -2.55 20.74 13.06
C PRO A 248 -1.90 19.38 13.31
N GLY A 249 -0.60 19.40 13.58
CA GLY A 249 0.14 18.25 14.03
C GLY A 249 1.38 18.67 14.81
N VAL A 250 1.74 17.87 15.81
CA VAL A 250 2.95 18.03 16.58
C VAL A 250 3.58 16.68 16.83
N SER A 251 4.91 16.62 16.78
CA SER A 251 5.65 15.43 17.15
C SER A 251 6.88 15.78 17.98
N LEU A 252 7.17 14.91 18.94
CA LEU A 252 8.33 14.99 19.82
C LEU A 252 9.11 13.69 19.68
N SER A 253 10.42 13.80 19.48
CA SER A 253 11.36 12.68 19.58
C SER A 253 12.42 13.03 20.60
N LEU A 254 12.57 12.16 21.59
CA LEU A 254 13.56 12.29 22.68
C LEU A 254 14.55 11.13 22.58
N GLN A 255 15.83 11.45 22.68
CA GLN A 255 16.91 10.50 22.90
C GLN A 255 17.46 10.79 24.30
N PRO A 256 16.96 10.10 25.36
CA PRO A 256 17.30 10.44 26.75
C PRO A 256 18.78 10.31 27.04
N TRP A 257 19.47 9.36 26.41
CA TRP A 257 20.90 9.15 26.51
C TRP A 257 21.55 9.25 25.14
N LEU A 258 22.41 10.23 24.94
CA LEU A 258 23.02 10.52 23.64
C LEU A 258 23.97 9.42 23.15
N ASP A 259 24.50 8.62 24.04
CA ASP A 259 25.39 7.47 23.81
C ASP A 259 24.60 6.16 23.50
N ARG A 260 23.30 6.17 23.69
CA ARG A 260 22.44 5.01 23.46
C ARG A 260 21.41 5.27 22.36
N ASN A 261 21.19 4.27 21.52
CA ASN A 261 20.18 4.34 20.46
C ASN A 261 18.78 4.01 21.01
N LEU A 262 18.34 4.82 21.98
CA LEU A 262 17.00 4.76 22.55
C LEU A 262 16.25 6.06 22.24
N TYR A 263 15.11 5.93 21.59
CA TYR A 263 14.27 7.04 21.20
C TYR A 263 12.85 6.86 21.73
N VAL A 264 12.32 7.88 22.38
CA VAL A 264 10.90 7.97 22.76
C VAL A 264 10.24 8.95 21.81
N ARG A 265 9.12 8.57 21.25
CA ARG A 265 8.38 9.35 20.26
C ARG A 265 6.95 9.55 20.71
N LEU A 266 6.48 10.79 20.56
CA LEU A 266 5.08 11.14 20.78
C LEU A 266 4.61 11.92 19.57
N PHE A 267 3.39 11.67 19.11
CA PHE A 267 2.76 12.57 18.15
C PHE A 267 1.26 12.73 18.37
N TYR A 268 0.80 13.90 18.00
CA TYR A 268 -0.59 14.26 17.79
C TYR A 268 -0.76 14.76 16.36
N LYS A 269 -1.79 14.31 15.67
CA LYS A 269 -2.06 14.71 14.30
C LYS A 269 -3.57 14.73 14.03
N HIS A 270 -4.02 15.78 13.35
CA HIS A 270 -5.35 15.86 12.77
C HIS A 270 -5.28 15.50 11.28
N VAL A 271 -6.14 14.61 10.82
CA VAL A 271 -6.20 14.13 9.43
C VAL A 271 -7.56 14.45 8.84
N PHE A 272 -7.57 14.91 7.60
CA PHE A 272 -8.75 15.16 6.81
C PHE A 272 -8.62 14.47 5.46
N ARG A 273 -9.61 13.66 5.07
CA ARG A 273 -9.63 12.92 3.82
C ARG A 273 -10.98 13.13 3.12
N VAL A 274 -10.96 13.59 1.88
CA VAL A 274 -12.15 13.59 1.02
C VAL A 274 -12.30 12.27 0.30
N PRO A 275 -13.52 11.80 -0.01
CA PRO A 275 -13.74 10.63 -0.85
C PRO A 275 -13.07 10.81 -2.21
N THR A 276 -12.53 9.72 -2.75
CA THR A 276 -11.96 9.71 -4.11
C THR A 276 -13.06 9.72 -5.17
N PHE A 277 -12.72 9.99 -6.42
CA PHE A 277 -13.69 9.87 -7.51
C PHE A 277 -14.24 8.46 -7.67
N ASN A 278 -13.46 7.43 -7.34
CA ASN A 278 -13.93 6.05 -7.33
C ASN A 278 -15.02 5.84 -6.27
N ASP A 279 -14.80 6.40 -5.08
CA ASP A 279 -15.72 6.28 -3.95
C ASP A 279 -17.05 6.98 -4.24
N LEU A 280 -17.03 8.08 -5.02
CA LEU A 280 -18.20 8.92 -5.29
C LEU A 280 -18.93 8.55 -6.58
N TYR A 281 -18.21 8.28 -7.68
CA TYR A 281 -18.76 8.38 -9.03
C TYR A 281 -18.66 7.11 -9.87
N TYR A 282 -17.99 6.05 -9.39
CA TYR A 282 -18.01 4.77 -10.12
C TYR A 282 -19.39 4.14 -10.05
N LEU A 283 -19.93 3.75 -11.21
CA LEU A 283 -21.35 3.42 -11.41
C LEU A 283 -21.91 2.39 -10.40
N ARG A 284 -21.11 1.38 -10.01
CA ARG A 284 -21.60 0.28 -9.18
C ARG A 284 -21.23 0.42 -7.71
N MET A 285 -20.08 1.01 -7.45
CA MET A 285 -19.48 1.09 -6.11
C MET A 285 -19.70 2.47 -5.48
N GLY A 286 -19.74 3.50 -6.32
CA GLY A 286 -19.73 4.88 -5.89
C GLY A 286 -20.98 5.29 -5.11
N ASN A 287 -20.78 6.19 -4.16
CA ASN A 287 -21.83 6.81 -3.38
C ASN A 287 -21.57 8.32 -3.28
N ARG A 288 -22.39 9.11 -3.96
CA ARG A 288 -22.27 10.58 -4.02
C ARG A 288 -22.52 11.28 -2.68
N ASN A 289 -23.18 10.59 -1.74
CA ASN A 289 -23.54 11.12 -0.42
C ASN A 289 -22.44 10.91 0.64
N LEU A 290 -21.26 10.43 0.24
CA LEU A 290 -20.15 10.24 1.16
C LEU A 290 -19.66 11.57 1.72
N LYS A 291 -19.53 11.60 3.04
CA LYS A 291 -18.91 12.70 3.76
C LYS A 291 -17.39 12.52 3.82
N PRO A 292 -16.64 13.63 3.94
CA PRO A 292 -15.21 13.54 4.22
C PRO A 292 -14.93 12.88 5.57
N GLU A 293 -13.93 12.03 5.60
CA GLU A 293 -13.43 11.40 6.82
C GLU A 293 -12.50 12.35 7.57
N THR A 294 -12.65 12.45 8.88
CA THR A 294 -11.72 13.15 9.76
C THR A 294 -11.20 12.21 10.84
N ALA A 295 -9.92 12.36 11.19
CA ALA A 295 -9.33 11.57 12.25
C ALA A 295 -8.45 12.42 13.17
N VAL A 296 -8.52 12.15 14.46
CA VAL A 296 -7.57 12.63 15.45
C VAL A 296 -6.73 11.44 15.90
N GLN A 297 -5.42 11.59 15.84
CA GLN A 297 -4.47 10.51 16.08
C GLN A 297 -3.50 10.90 17.20
N TYR A 298 -3.33 9.99 18.14
CA TYR A 298 -2.33 10.05 19.22
C TYR A 298 -1.46 8.80 19.14
N ASN A 299 -0.17 8.96 19.27
CA ASN A 299 0.77 7.84 19.29
C ASN A 299 1.88 8.11 20.31
N ALA A 300 2.27 7.07 21.03
CA ALA A 300 3.45 7.04 21.85
C ALA A 300 4.26 5.79 21.48
N GLY A 301 5.53 5.96 21.20
CA GLY A 301 6.39 4.88 20.75
C GLY A 301 7.79 4.95 21.34
N ILE A 302 8.41 3.78 21.41
CA ILE A 302 9.80 3.62 21.80
C ILE A 302 10.54 2.84 20.72
N THR A 303 11.75 3.24 20.41
CA THR A 303 12.67 2.50 19.55
C THR A 303 14.00 2.36 20.25
N TRP A 304 14.46 1.14 20.35
CA TRP A 304 15.78 0.81 20.82
C TRP A 304 16.52 -0.01 19.78
N SER A 305 17.82 0.24 19.62
CA SER A 305 18.70 -0.62 18.84
C SER A 305 20.10 -0.67 19.47
N GLY A 306 20.76 -1.81 19.35
CA GLY A 306 22.08 -1.99 19.91
C GLY A 306 22.69 -3.35 19.62
N GLN A 307 23.86 -3.56 20.18
CA GLN A 307 24.57 -4.83 20.20
C GLN A 307 24.64 -5.32 21.66
N TRP A 308 24.63 -6.63 21.84
CA TRP A 308 24.76 -7.26 23.13
C TRP A 308 25.66 -8.49 23.01
N LYS A 309 26.22 -8.94 24.13
CA LYS A 309 27.07 -10.16 24.12
C LYS A 309 26.30 -11.33 23.47
N GLY A 310 26.84 -11.85 22.37
CA GLY A 310 26.23 -12.91 21.58
C GLY A 310 25.22 -12.44 20.51
N LEU A 311 24.82 -11.16 20.51
CA LEU A 311 23.98 -10.56 19.49
C LEU A 311 24.77 -9.55 18.65
N GLU A 312 24.83 -9.75 17.35
CA GLU A 312 25.49 -8.82 16.42
C GLU A 312 24.66 -7.54 16.23
N TYR A 313 23.34 -7.70 16.29
CA TYR A 313 22.39 -6.59 16.22
C TYR A 313 21.06 -6.97 16.87
N ALA A 314 20.46 -6.04 17.58
CA ALA A 314 19.10 -6.16 18.05
C ALA A 314 18.39 -4.79 17.93
N SER A 315 17.14 -4.79 17.51
CA SER A 315 16.29 -3.61 17.55
C SER A 315 14.87 -3.98 17.91
N VAL A 316 14.22 -3.10 18.66
CA VAL A 316 12.81 -3.20 19.01
C VAL A 316 12.17 -1.83 18.83
N THR A 317 11.03 -1.82 18.17
CA THR A 317 10.13 -0.67 18.09
C THR A 317 8.78 -1.09 18.63
N ALA A 318 8.26 -0.35 19.59
CA ALA A 318 6.92 -0.55 20.12
C ALA A 318 6.17 0.79 20.08
N ASP A 319 4.98 0.78 19.57
CA ASP A 319 4.08 1.91 19.46
C ASP A 319 2.73 1.56 20.09
N VAL A 320 2.13 2.48 20.82
CA VAL A 320 0.73 2.44 21.22
C VAL A 320 0.01 3.65 20.66
N TYR A 321 -1.22 3.46 20.20
CA TYR A 321 -1.95 4.53 19.56
C TYR A 321 -3.43 4.51 19.90
N TYR A 322 -4.00 5.70 19.84
CA TYR A 322 -5.43 5.93 19.86
C TYR A 322 -5.82 6.84 18.70
N ASN A 323 -6.81 6.40 17.92
CA ASN A 323 -7.37 7.19 16.82
C ASN A 323 -8.88 7.25 16.97
N ARG A 324 -9.44 8.45 16.87
CA ARG A 324 -10.87 8.65 16.71
C ARG A 324 -11.14 9.13 15.30
N VAL A 325 -11.95 8.35 14.58
CA VAL A 325 -12.29 8.61 13.18
C VAL A 325 -13.76 8.91 13.08
N GLU A 326 -14.12 10.03 12.46
CA GLU A 326 -15.49 10.42 12.17
C GLU A 326 -15.76 10.26 10.67
N ASP A 327 -16.97 9.82 10.32
CA ASP A 327 -17.42 9.56 8.96
C ASP A 327 -16.45 8.64 8.18
N LYS A 328 -15.96 7.56 8.82
CA LYS A 328 -14.98 6.64 8.23
C LYS A 328 -15.50 6.05 6.93
N ILE A 329 -14.75 6.25 5.84
CA ILE A 329 -15.10 5.71 4.52
C ILE A 329 -14.65 4.25 4.44
N VAL A 330 -15.60 3.36 4.17
CA VAL A 330 -15.37 1.92 4.03
C VAL A 330 -16.03 1.37 2.76
N ALA A 331 -15.43 0.33 2.19
CA ALA A 331 -16.02 -0.46 1.12
C ALA A 331 -16.54 -1.78 1.72
N LEU A 332 -17.82 -2.06 1.62
CA LEU A 332 -18.40 -3.31 2.09
C LEU A 332 -18.84 -4.17 0.90
N PRO A 333 -18.46 -5.46 0.88
CA PRO A 333 -18.98 -6.40 -0.11
C PRO A 333 -20.43 -6.71 0.24
N MET A 334 -21.32 -6.20 -0.58
CA MET A 334 -22.73 -6.62 -0.59
C MET A 334 -22.86 -7.89 -1.44
N MET A 335 -24.03 -8.53 -1.44
CA MET A 335 -24.25 -9.82 -2.09
C MET A 335 -23.74 -9.89 -3.56
N TYR A 336 -23.84 -8.79 -4.32
CA TYR A 336 -23.48 -8.75 -5.75
C TYR A 336 -22.50 -7.64 -6.12
N VAL A 337 -22.30 -6.64 -5.27
CA VAL A 337 -21.46 -5.47 -5.55
C VAL A 337 -20.82 -4.95 -4.28
N TRP A 338 -19.66 -4.32 -4.40
CA TRP A 338 -19.09 -3.52 -3.34
C TRP A 338 -19.81 -2.18 -3.25
N LYS A 339 -20.03 -1.68 -2.06
CA LYS A 339 -20.67 -0.38 -1.85
C LYS A 339 -19.83 0.48 -0.91
N MET A 340 -19.59 1.72 -1.33
CA MET A 340 -18.91 2.72 -0.49
C MET A 340 -19.91 3.35 0.47
N MET A 341 -19.54 3.45 1.75
CA MET A 341 -20.36 4.08 2.78
C MET A 341 -19.50 4.72 3.86
N ASN A 342 -20.08 5.65 4.60
CA ASN A 342 -19.50 6.13 5.84
C ASN A 342 -19.96 5.25 7.00
N MET A 343 -19.03 4.84 7.85
CA MET A 343 -19.30 4.51 9.25
C MET A 343 -19.13 5.79 10.05
N GLY A 344 -20.06 6.10 10.96
CA GLY A 344 -20.06 7.40 11.65
C GLY A 344 -18.80 7.58 12.52
N THR A 345 -18.83 7.18 13.78
CA THR A 345 -17.68 7.30 14.69
C THR A 345 -17.03 5.96 14.94
N VAL A 346 -15.71 5.89 14.72
CA VAL A 346 -14.92 4.68 15.02
C VAL A 346 -13.75 5.05 15.95
N ASP A 347 -13.67 4.38 17.10
CA ASP A 347 -12.53 4.48 18.00
C ASP A 347 -11.60 3.29 17.79
N ILE A 348 -10.30 3.59 17.66
CA ILE A 348 -9.25 2.62 17.36
C ILE A 348 -8.16 2.72 18.41
N TRP A 349 -8.02 1.67 19.22
CA TRP A 349 -6.90 1.46 20.11
C TRP A 349 -6.00 0.38 19.55
N GLY A 350 -4.71 0.57 19.64
CA GLY A 350 -3.81 -0.46 19.17
C GLY A 350 -2.39 -0.35 19.70
N SER A 351 -1.66 -1.43 19.49
CA SER A 351 -0.22 -1.50 19.73
C SER A 351 0.46 -2.28 18.61
N ASP A 352 1.57 -1.74 18.15
CA ASP A 352 2.45 -2.36 17.16
C ASP A 352 3.81 -2.63 17.80
N VAL A 353 4.30 -3.86 17.68
CA VAL A 353 5.64 -4.24 18.10
C VAL A 353 6.38 -4.83 16.91
N LYS A 354 7.60 -4.34 16.66
CA LYS A 354 8.51 -4.87 15.63
C LYS A 354 9.87 -5.12 16.26
N GLY A 355 10.46 -6.27 15.92
CA GLY A 355 11.77 -6.64 16.42
C GLY A 355 12.63 -7.25 15.33
N THR A 356 13.94 -6.99 15.41
CA THR A 356 14.96 -7.65 14.60
C THR A 356 16.07 -8.10 15.53
N VAL A 357 16.53 -9.33 15.37
CA VAL A 357 17.67 -9.89 16.08
C VAL A 357 18.59 -10.58 15.08
N GLU A 358 19.88 -10.32 15.17
CA GLU A 358 20.93 -10.94 14.36
C GLU A 358 22.01 -11.52 15.28
N PHE A 359 22.38 -12.76 15.05
CA PHE A 359 23.46 -13.42 15.82
C PHE A 359 24.21 -14.44 14.98
N GLY A 360 25.48 -14.60 15.27
CA GLY A 360 26.33 -15.61 14.70
C GLY A 360 26.10 -16.97 15.38
N ILE A 361 25.83 -18.01 14.59
CA ILE A 361 25.74 -19.40 15.05
C ILE A 361 27.13 -20.04 14.95
N ALA A 362 27.85 -19.73 13.87
CA ALA A 362 29.21 -20.19 13.62
C ALA A 362 29.97 -19.13 12.81
N ARG A 363 31.29 -19.32 12.61
CA ARG A 363 32.18 -18.31 12.00
C ARG A 363 31.69 -17.63 10.71
N ARG A 364 30.79 -18.24 9.96
CA ARG A 364 30.24 -17.70 8.69
C ARG A 364 28.76 -18.00 8.55
N ILE A 365 28.10 -18.33 9.64
CA ILE A 365 26.67 -18.68 9.65
C ILE A 365 26.00 -17.70 10.61
N HIS A 366 25.10 -16.88 10.06
CA HIS A 366 24.38 -15.87 10.79
C HIS A 366 22.87 -16.18 10.73
N CYS A 367 22.19 -15.93 11.83
CA CYS A 367 20.76 -16.00 11.91
C CYS A 367 20.20 -14.60 12.06
N ARG A 368 19.20 -14.28 11.24
CA ARG A 368 18.41 -13.04 11.34
C ARG A 368 16.96 -13.39 11.56
N ILE A 369 16.38 -12.89 12.63
CA ILE A 369 14.97 -13.06 12.96
C ILE A 369 14.32 -11.68 12.96
N ASN A 370 13.24 -11.53 12.19
CA ASN A 370 12.39 -10.35 12.17
C ASN A 370 11.00 -10.77 12.59
N GLY A 371 10.39 -10.03 13.50
CA GLY A 371 9.01 -10.24 13.91
C GLY A 371 8.22 -8.95 13.95
N SER A 372 6.95 -9.03 13.64
CA SER A 372 5.99 -7.95 13.86
C SER A 372 4.70 -8.51 14.43
N TYR A 373 4.10 -7.74 15.34
CA TYR A 373 2.81 -8.06 15.92
C TYR A 373 2.00 -6.78 16.07
N THR A 374 0.74 -6.84 15.68
CA THR A 374 -0.24 -5.77 15.83
C THR A 374 -1.42 -6.30 16.61
N TRP A 375 -1.76 -5.60 17.69
CA TRP A 375 -3.05 -5.68 18.33
C TRP A 375 -3.84 -4.42 18.04
N GLN A 376 -5.10 -4.57 17.59
CA GLN A 376 -5.94 -3.43 17.22
C GLN A 376 -7.39 -3.69 17.54
N ARG A 377 -7.98 -2.87 18.40
CA ARG A 377 -9.41 -2.83 18.67
C ARG A 377 -10.00 -1.60 18.00
N ALA A 378 -10.73 -1.80 16.90
CA ALA A 378 -11.38 -0.76 16.11
C ALA A 378 -12.88 -0.96 16.19
N ILE A 379 -13.59 -0.15 16.96
CA ILE A 379 -15.00 -0.34 17.32
C ILE A 379 -15.89 0.77 16.78
N ASP A 380 -17.08 0.38 16.34
CA ASP A 380 -18.11 1.30 15.90
C ASP A 380 -18.82 1.92 17.12
N LEU A 381 -18.83 3.24 17.19
CA LEU A 381 -19.50 4.03 18.24
C LEU A 381 -20.55 4.99 17.65
N THR A 382 -21.01 4.72 16.43
CA THR A 382 -21.89 5.61 15.67
C THR A 382 -23.23 5.85 16.36
N ASP A 383 -23.96 4.77 16.70
CA ASP A 383 -25.27 4.85 17.36
C ASP A 383 -25.39 3.77 18.45
N LYS A 384 -25.68 4.21 19.68
CA LYS A 384 -25.85 3.33 20.85
C LYS A 384 -27.02 2.36 20.71
N ASN A 385 -28.01 2.68 19.87
CA ASN A 385 -29.21 1.86 19.66
C ASN A 385 -29.03 0.80 18.57
N GLU A 386 -27.95 0.91 17.76
CA GLU A 386 -27.65 -0.06 16.71
C GLU A 386 -27.03 -1.33 17.28
N LYS A 387 -27.35 -2.48 16.64
CA LYS A 387 -26.88 -3.80 17.08
C LYS A 387 -25.36 -3.98 16.96
N ASN A 388 -24.70 -3.19 16.14
CA ASN A 388 -23.24 -3.20 15.94
C ASN A 388 -22.50 -2.18 16.82
N TYR A 389 -23.18 -1.54 17.77
CA TYR A 389 -22.53 -0.63 18.73
C TYR A 389 -21.46 -1.35 19.57
N LYS A 390 -20.22 -0.86 19.51
CA LYS A 390 -19.00 -1.45 20.11
C LYS A 390 -18.51 -2.75 19.45
N ASP A 391 -19.05 -3.12 18.31
CA ASP A 391 -18.51 -4.20 17.50
C ASP A 391 -17.26 -3.76 16.74
N GLN A 392 -16.36 -4.73 16.47
CA GLN A 392 -15.18 -4.53 15.64
C GLN A 392 -15.62 -4.22 14.20
N ILE A 393 -15.04 -3.20 13.59
CA ILE A 393 -15.38 -2.83 12.22
C ILE A 393 -14.99 -3.93 11.21
N PRO A 394 -15.68 -4.05 10.07
CA PRO A 394 -15.45 -5.10 9.10
C PRO A 394 -13.98 -5.18 8.63
N TYR A 395 -13.54 -6.41 8.32
CA TYR A 395 -12.22 -6.73 7.77
C TYR A 395 -11.02 -6.26 8.59
N THR A 396 -11.22 -5.94 9.86
CA THR A 396 -10.17 -5.48 10.76
C THR A 396 -9.91 -6.54 11.84
N PRO A 397 -8.85 -7.37 11.71
CA PRO A 397 -8.53 -8.37 12.74
C PRO A 397 -8.01 -7.68 13.99
N GLN A 398 -8.32 -8.24 15.18
CA GLN A 398 -7.76 -7.74 16.44
C GLN A 398 -6.27 -8.09 16.57
N HIS A 399 -5.86 -9.22 16.01
CA HIS A 399 -4.50 -9.73 16.10
C HIS A 399 -3.96 -10.03 14.71
N SER A 400 -2.78 -9.54 14.40
CA SER A 400 -2.05 -9.91 13.18
C SER A 400 -0.56 -9.86 13.44
N GLY A 401 0.22 -10.59 12.64
CA GLY A 401 1.66 -10.58 12.79
C GLY A 401 2.39 -11.32 11.70
N SER A 402 3.70 -11.14 11.69
CA SER A 402 4.60 -11.87 10.82
C SER A 402 5.87 -12.24 11.55
N LEU A 403 6.45 -13.36 11.18
CA LEU A 403 7.75 -13.83 11.62
C LEU A 403 8.57 -14.23 10.39
N SER A 404 9.81 -13.78 10.30
CA SER A 404 10.77 -14.22 9.29
C SER A 404 12.07 -14.61 9.98
N ALA A 405 12.49 -15.85 9.79
CA ALA A 405 13.78 -16.37 10.27
C ALA A 405 14.63 -16.74 9.06
N SER A 406 15.82 -16.18 8.96
CA SER A 406 16.76 -16.40 7.85
C SER A 406 18.08 -16.91 8.37
N LEU A 407 18.51 -18.02 7.83
CA LEU A 407 19.82 -18.60 8.06
C LEU A 407 20.72 -18.25 6.87
N LEU A 408 21.69 -17.38 7.10
CA LEU A 408 22.61 -16.85 6.10
C LEU A 408 23.92 -17.66 6.17
N MET A 409 24.20 -18.42 5.11
CA MET A 409 25.35 -19.29 5.02
C MET A 409 26.18 -18.95 3.76
N PRO A 410 27.48 -19.21 3.72
CA PRO A 410 28.33 -18.88 2.56
C PRO A 410 27.91 -19.54 1.25
N TRP A 411 27.22 -20.67 1.34
CA TRP A 411 26.86 -21.53 0.20
C TRP A 411 25.37 -21.52 -0.13
N VAL A 412 24.49 -21.16 0.82
CA VAL A 412 23.05 -21.05 0.59
C VAL A 412 22.40 -20.22 1.71
N ASN A 413 21.33 -19.50 1.40
CA ASN A 413 20.49 -18.86 2.41
C ASN A 413 19.15 -19.58 2.46
N VAL A 414 18.68 -19.86 3.66
CA VAL A 414 17.37 -20.48 3.90
C VAL A 414 16.54 -19.49 4.73
N SER A 415 15.32 -19.23 4.31
CA SER A 415 14.42 -18.32 5.01
C SER A 415 13.06 -18.96 5.19
N TYR A 416 12.56 -18.90 6.40
CA TYR A 416 11.19 -19.24 6.75
C TYR A 416 10.42 -17.95 7.06
N THR A 417 9.19 -17.84 6.56
CA THR A 417 8.30 -16.72 6.84
C THR A 417 6.92 -17.25 7.22
N ALA A 418 6.37 -16.74 8.31
CA ALA A 418 4.99 -16.97 8.72
C ALA A 418 4.22 -15.65 8.72
N LEU A 419 3.01 -15.63 8.15
CA LEU A 419 2.06 -14.55 8.20
C LEU A 419 0.82 -15.03 8.93
N VAL A 420 0.44 -14.35 10.01
CA VAL A 420 -0.68 -14.74 10.86
C VAL A 420 -1.72 -13.62 10.87
N CYS A 421 -2.97 -13.97 10.64
CA CYS A 421 -4.11 -13.06 10.72
C CYS A 421 -5.19 -13.68 11.60
N GLY A 422 -5.63 -12.95 12.62
CA GLY A 422 -6.69 -13.35 13.51
C GLY A 422 -8.07 -13.39 12.84
N GLU A 423 -9.06 -13.81 13.58
CA GLU A 423 -10.45 -13.75 13.14
C GLU A 423 -10.90 -12.30 12.93
N ARG A 424 -11.85 -12.12 12.04
CA ARG A 424 -12.45 -10.83 11.69
C ARG A 424 -13.85 -11.02 11.17
N TYR A 425 -14.55 -9.94 10.93
CA TYR A 425 -15.94 -9.99 10.48
C TYR A 425 -16.10 -9.31 9.13
N ALA A 426 -16.95 -9.85 8.28
CA ALA A 426 -17.19 -9.32 6.92
C ALA A 426 -18.19 -8.15 6.95
N LEU A 427 -19.10 -8.11 7.91
CA LEU A 427 -20.16 -7.10 8.06
C LEU A 427 -20.07 -6.46 9.46
N PRO A 428 -20.75 -5.31 9.67
CA PRO A 428 -20.64 -4.55 10.93
C PRO A 428 -21.01 -5.32 12.19
N GLN A 429 -21.98 -6.26 12.15
CA GLN A 429 -22.33 -7.08 13.30
C GLN A 429 -21.36 -8.23 13.49
N ASN A 430 -20.82 -8.37 14.70
CA ASN A 430 -19.84 -9.42 15.05
C ASN A 430 -20.55 -10.73 15.46
N VAL A 431 -21.37 -11.26 14.56
CA VAL A 431 -22.06 -12.54 14.73
C VAL A 431 -21.34 -13.68 13.98
N ALA A 432 -21.59 -14.91 14.38
CA ALA A 432 -20.92 -16.09 13.82
C ALA A 432 -21.08 -16.20 12.28
N ALA A 433 -22.22 -15.79 11.74
CA ALA A 433 -22.47 -15.80 10.29
C ALA A 433 -21.57 -14.84 9.48
N ASN A 434 -21.08 -13.78 10.12
CA ASN A 434 -20.22 -12.78 9.51
C ASN A 434 -18.72 -13.03 9.75
N ARG A 435 -18.39 -14.06 10.54
CA ARG A 435 -17.02 -14.36 10.92
C ARG A 435 -16.22 -14.93 9.76
N ILE A 436 -15.01 -14.42 9.59
CA ILE A 436 -13.97 -14.94 8.71
C ILE A 436 -12.89 -15.53 9.61
N ASP A 437 -12.60 -16.81 9.43
CA ASP A 437 -11.68 -17.55 10.28
C ASP A 437 -10.24 -16.98 10.19
N ARG A 438 -9.52 -17.18 11.29
CA ARG A 438 -8.06 -16.92 11.35
C ARG A 438 -7.32 -17.81 10.38
N TYR A 439 -6.13 -17.39 9.98
CA TYR A 439 -5.22 -18.21 9.17
C TYR A 439 -3.75 -17.93 9.48
N ALA A 440 -2.89 -18.87 9.11
CA ALA A 440 -1.45 -18.73 9.13
C ALA A 440 -0.86 -19.26 7.81
N GLU A 441 -0.27 -18.37 7.02
CA GLU A 441 0.45 -18.75 5.79
C GLU A 441 1.94 -18.91 6.08
N HIS A 442 2.49 -20.04 5.69
CA HIS A 442 3.89 -20.38 5.93
C HIS A 442 4.64 -20.53 4.59
N THR A 443 5.76 -19.85 4.44
CA THR A 443 6.59 -19.87 3.24
C THR A 443 8.02 -20.28 3.59
N LEU A 444 8.58 -21.18 2.79
CA LEU A 444 9.98 -21.57 2.84
C LEU A 444 10.68 -21.08 1.56
N SER A 445 11.80 -20.40 1.71
CA SER A 445 12.60 -19.87 0.60
C SER A 445 14.06 -20.34 0.75
N VAL A 446 14.65 -20.79 -0.36
CA VAL A 446 16.06 -21.14 -0.45
C VAL A 446 16.66 -20.34 -1.58
N ASN A 447 17.76 -19.62 -1.33
CA ASN A 447 18.45 -18.88 -2.38
C ASN A 447 19.96 -19.00 -2.28
N ARG A 448 20.62 -18.95 -3.43
CA ARG A 448 22.07 -18.92 -3.56
C ARG A 448 22.50 -17.83 -4.51
N GLU A 449 23.48 -17.03 -4.08
CA GLU A 449 24.22 -16.10 -4.94
C GLU A 449 25.61 -16.63 -5.21
N PHE A 450 26.06 -16.52 -6.45
CA PHE A 450 27.42 -16.89 -6.83
C PHE A 450 27.90 -15.99 -7.97
N GLN A 451 29.22 -15.91 -8.12
CA GLN A 451 29.84 -15.15 -9.20
C GLN A 451 30.57 -16.12 -10.14
N TRP A 452 30.37 -15.94 -11.43
CA TRP A 452 31.03 -16.71 -12.47
C TRP A 452 31.45 -15.79 -13.60
N HIS A 453 32.73 -15.81 -13.96
CA HIS A 453 33.34 -14.92 -14.99
C HIS A 453 32.93 -13.44 -14.84
N GLY A 454 32.99 -12.90 -13.64
CA GLY A 454 32.65 -11.50 -13.37
C GLY A 454 31.14 -11.20 -13.29
N THR A 455 30.31 -12.12 -13.71
CA THR A 455 28.86 -12.00 -13.71
C THR A 455 28.26 -12.60 -12.43
N ARG A 456 27.31 -11.86 -11.80
CA ARG A 456 26.64 -12.30 -10.58
C ARG A 456 25.33 -13.00 -10.90
N PHE A 457 25.17 -14.21 -10.39
CA PHE A 457 23.96 -15.02 -10.52
C PHE A 457 23.28 -15.17 -9.17
N ARG A 458 21.96 -15.19 -9.17
CA ARG A 458 21.14 -15.57 -8.03
C ARG A 458 20.04 -16.52 -8.48
N LEU A 459 19.98 -17.67 -7.80
CA LEU A 459 18.90 -18.66 -7.94
C LEU A 459 18.09 -18.67 -6.67
N GLN A 460 16.77 -18.80 -6.78
CA GLN A 460 15.86 -18.85 -5.64
C GLN A 460 14.71 -19.82 -5.93
N ALA A 461 14.38 -20.63 -4.94
CA ALA A 461 13.21 -21.51 -4.93
C ALA A 461 12.36 -21.18 -3.70
N ASP A 462 11.04 -21.05 -3.90
CA ASP A 462 10.09 -20.77 -2.85
C ASP A 462 8.97 -21.82 -2.85
N VAL A 463 8.59 -22.27 -1.65
CA VAL A 463 7.36 -23.02 -1.40
C VAL A 463 6.47 -22.13 -0.56
N VAL A 464 5.48 -21.53 -1.21
CA VAL A 464 4.52 -20.60 -0.60
C VAL A 464 3.35 -21.38 -0.05
N ASN A 465 2.89 -21.04 1.16
CA ASN A 465 1.83 -21.76 1.87
C ASN A 465 2.10 -23.28 1.91
N PHE A 466 3.29 -23.68 2.42
CA PHE A 466 3.72 -25.07 2.37
C PHE A 466 2.85 -26.02 3.23
N THR A 467 2.09 -25.47 4.17
CA THR A 467 1.09 -26.19 4.98
C THR A 467 -0.21 -26.46 4.22
N ASP A 468 -0.40 -25.86 3.04
CA ASP A 468 -1.62 -25.92 2.22
C ASP A 468 -2.86 -25.40 2.94
N GLU A 469 -2.69 -24.36 3.77
CA GLU A 469 -3.79 -23.71 4.51
C GLU A 469 -4.85 -23.17 3.55
N GLN A 470 -6.11 -23.55 3.77
CA GLN A 470 -7.26 -23.10 3.00
C GLN A 470 -7.94 -21.95 3.70
N TYR A 471 -7.75 -20.73 3.20
CA TYR A 471 -8.26 -19.53 3.85
C TYR A 471 -8.83 -18.52 2.87
N SER A 472 -9.53 -17.52 3.39
CA SER A 472 -10.03 -16.38 2.63
C SER A 472 -9.63 -15.08 3.32
N VAL A 473 -9.12 -14.11 2.56
CA VAL A 473 -8.88 -12.76 3.05
C VAL A 473 -10.19 -11.97 3.07
N ILE A 474 -10.98 -12.11 2.00
CA ILE A 474 -12.32 -11.58 1.87
C ILE A 474 -13.28 -12.76 1.91
N GLN A 475 -14.40 -12.62 2.64
CA GLN A 475 -15.41 -13.67 2.74
C GLN A 475 -15.84 -14.13 1.33
N TYR A 476 -15.91 -15.45 1.13
CA TYR A 476 -16.23 -16.07 -0.17
C TYR A 476 -15.19 -15.89 -1.28
N TYR A 477 -13.98 -15.43 -0.97
CA TYR A 477 -12.87 -15.34 -1.92
C TYR A 477 -11.70 -16.19 -1.43
N PRO A 478 -11.73 -17.52 -1.73
CA PRO A 478 -10.67 -18.42 -1.32
C PRO A 478 -9.33 -18.03 -1.94
N MET A 479 -8.28 -18.13 -1.15
CA MET A 479 -6.91 -17.92 -1.58
C MET A 479 -6.30 -19.23 -2.11
N PRO A 480 -5.23 -19.16 -2.96
CA PRO A 480 -4.53 -20.34 -3.43
C PRO A 480 -3.90 -21.11 -2.25
N GLY A 481 -3.94 -22.42 -2.30
CA GLY A 481 -3.19 -23.30 -1.42
C GLY A 481 -1.68 -23.28 -1.73
N ARG A 482 -1.00 -24.39 -1.46
CA ARG A 482 0.44 -24.54 -1.70
C ARG A 482 0.83 -24.22 -3.14
N SER A 483 1.90 -23.42 -3.30
CA SER A 483 2.42 -23.06 -4.61
C SER A 483 3.96 -23.04 -4.62
N TYR A 484 4.55 -23.26 -5.78
CA TYR A 484 5.99 -23.33 -5.99
C TYR A 484 6.43 -22.22 -6.93
N ARG A 485 7.58 -21.61 -6.65
CA ARG A 485 8.17 -20.56 -7.49
C ARG A 485 9.66 -20.79 -7.63
N LEU A 486 10.16 -20.61 -8.84
CA LEU A 486 11.59 -20.61 -9.15
C LEU A 486 11.95 -19.27 -9.78
N SER A 487 13.07 -18.70 -9.40
CA SER A 487 13.60 -17.51 -10.05
C SER A 487 15.10 -17.58 -10.26
N ALA A 488 15.55 -17.08 -11.41
CA ALA A 488 16.95 -16.90 -11.74
C ALA A 488 17.18 -15.44 -12.11
N SER A 489 18.24 -14.82 -11.61
CA SER A 489 18.66 -13.48 -12.01
C SER A 489 20.14 -13.42 -12.30
N VAL A 490 20.50 -12.58 -13.28
CA VAL A 490 21.86 -12.35 -13.75
C VAL A 490 22.13 -10.85 -13.73
N VAL A 491 23.25 -10.44 -13.17
CA VAL A 491 23.70 -9.04 -13.12
C VAL A 491 25.10 -8.99 -13.78
N PHE A 492 25.16 -8.20 -14.87
CA PHE A 492 26.38 -7.94 -15.65
C PHE A 492 27.05 -6.65 -15.21
#